data_452a4fb58cc0d5798247b075efa7281d
#
_entry.id   452a4fb58cc0d5798247b075efa7281d
#
_cell.length_a   1.000
_cell.length_b   1.000
_cell.length_c   1.000
_cell.angle_alpha   90.00
_cell.angle_beta   90.00
_cell.angle_gamma   90.00
#
_symmetry.space_group_name_H-M   'P 1'
#
loop_
_entity.id
_entity.type
_entity.pdbx_description
1 polymer ?
#
loop_
_entity_poly.entity_id
_entity_poly.type
_entity_poly.pdbx_seq_one_letter_code
_entity_poly.pdbx_strand_id
1 'polypeptide(L)'
;MKALICGVGGQDGAYLAKLLLKKGYEVVGTSRDAMAASFGSLRQLGLLNQVKTVSMAVNNFRSVLHTLKRYAPDEVYNLAGQTSVNLSFEQPVETMESIASATLNLLEAMRFIDHPVRFYNAGSSECFGDTGNSLANELTRFKPCSPYAVAKASAHWMVNNYREAHGLFACTGISFNHESVLRPDRFVTQKIVQAAARISQGSHEKLNIGNITIQRDWGWAPDYVDAMWRILNASAPDDYVIATGRTVSLEYFTEHVFGHFNLNWRDHVAIDSSLLRPTDIIHSGGDPSKANKFLGWSHTKDVDAVITLMCEHAGNVSET
;
A
#
# COMPACT_ATOMS: atom_id res chain seq x y z
N MET A 1 17.00 -7.08 -16.02
CA MET A 1 15.55 -6.90 -16.10
C MET A 1 15.18 -5.45 -15.87
N LYS A 2 14.09 -4.99 -16.49
CA LYS A 2 13.59 -3.63 -16.37
C LYS A 2 12.20 -3.64 -15.72
N ALA A 3 12.01 -2.84 -14.69
CA ALA A 3 10.74 -2.71 -14.01
C ALA A 3 10.14 -1.31 -14.17
N LEU A 4 8.84 -1.24 -14.44
CA LEU A 4 8.06 -0.01 -14.41
C LEU A 4 7.22 0.02 -13.13
N ILE A 5 7.44 1.04 -12.29
CA ILE A 5 6.67 1.23 -11.05
C ILE A 5 5.72 2.41 -11.23
N CYS A 6 4.43 2.13 -11.35
CA CYS A 6 3.39 3.16 -11.32
C CYS A 6 3.19 3.62 -9.87
N GLY A 7 3.36 4.92 -9.59
CA GLY A 7 3.26 5.43 -8.22
C GLY A 7 4.55 5.30 -7.40
N VAL A 8 5.71 5.41 -8.03
CA VAL A 8 7.04 5.26 -7.39
C VAL A 8 7.31 6.25 -6.24
N GLY A 9 6.61 7.38 -6.20
CA GLY A 9 6.76 8.39 -5.13
C GLY A 9 6.07 8.05 -3.81
N GLY A 10 5.25 6.99 -3.78
CA GLY A 10 4.60 6.50 -2.55
C GLY A 10 5.54 5.66 -1.69
N GLN A 11 5.08 5.30 -0.47
CA GLN A 11 5.80 4.41 0.45
C GLN A 11 6.27 3.13 -0.25
N ASP A 12 5.33 2.35 -0.77
CA ASP A 12 5.60 1.04 -1.36
C ASP A 12 6.42 1.16 -2.65
N GLY A 13 6.12 2.17 -3.47
CA GLY A 13 6.88 2.44 -4.69
C GLY A 13 8.35 2.73 -4.44
N ALA A 14 8.67 3.49 -3.39
CA ALA A 14 10.03 3.81 -3.02
C ALA A 14 10.79 2.60 -2.44
N TYR A 15 10.15 1.81 -1.55
CA TYR A 15 10.76 0.57 -1.05
C TYR A 15 10.91 -0.48 -2.13
N LEU A 16 9.94 -0.62 -3.03
CA LEU A 16 10.05 -1.53 -4.16
C LEU A 16 11.20 -1.11 -5.09
N ALA A 17 11.32 0.19 -5.39
CA ALA A 17 12.47 0.68 -6.16
C ALA A 17 13.80 0.32 -5.49
N LYS A 18 13.91 0.51 -4.15
CA LYS A 18 15.09 0.10 -3.37
C LYS A 18 15.40 -1.39 -3.51
N LEU A 19 14.38 -2.23 -3.39
CA LEU A 19 14.53 -3.69 -3.50
C LEU A 19 14.98 -4.10 -4.91
N LEU A 20 14.33 -3.56 -5.95
CA LEU A 20 14.61 -3.91 -7.33
C LEU A 20 16.00 -3.43 -7.78
N LEU A 21 16.41 -2.23 -7.40
CA LEU A 21 17.78 -1.73 -7.64
C LEU A 21 18.82 -2.65 -6.97
N LYS A 22 18.59 -3.07 -5.72
CA LYS A 22 19.46 -4.04 -5.03
C LYS A 22 19.53 -5.39 -5.75
N LYS A 23 18.46 -5.79 -6.44
CA LYS A 23 18.40 -7.01 -7.26
C LYS A 23 18.96 -6.82 -8.67
N GLY A 24 19.50 -5.65 -9.03
CA GLY A 24 20.12 -5.37 -10.33
C GLY A 24 19.14 -5.01 -11.45
N TYR A 25 17.92 -4.58 -11.13
CA TYR A 25 16.96 -4.09 -12.11
C TYR A 25 17.29 -2.66 -12.55
N GLU A 26 17.01 -2.34 -13.81
CA GLU A 26 16.76 -0.97 -14.26
C GLU A 26 15.35 -0.57 -13.81
N VAL A 27 15.21 0.50 -13.04
CA VAL A 27 13.93 0.95 -12.50
C VAL A 27 13.46 2.24 -13.18
N VAL A 28 12.28 2.16 -13.80
CA VAL A 28 11.55 3.33 -14.33
C VAL A 28 10.36 3.57 -13.40
N GLY A 29 10.32 4.74 -12.79
CA GLY A 29 9.25 5.13 -11.88
C GLY A 29 8.34 6.18 -12.48
N THR A 30 7.02 6.04 -12.35
CA THR A 30 6.08 7.01 -12.91
C THR A 30 5.37 7.84 -11.87
N SER A 31 5.08 9.08 -12.25
CA SER A 31 4.14 10.00 -11.60
C SER A 31 3.27 10.63 -12.68
N ARG A 32 2.09 11.19 -12.34
CA ARG A 32 1.24 11.92 -13.28
C ARG A 32 2.03 13.04 -13.98
N ASP A 33 2.76 13.80 -13.19
CA ASP A 33 3.72 14.80 -13.64
C ASP A 33 5.05 14.60 -12.87
N ALA A 34 6.05 14.07 -13.56
CA ALA A 34 7.36 13.81 -12.94
C ALA A 34 8.19 15.07 -12.73
N MET A 35 7.89 16.17 -13.44
CA MET A 35 8.58 17.45 -13.26
C MET A 35 8.11 18.18 -12.01
N ALA A 36 6.83 18.08 -11.68
CA ALA A 36 6.23 18.73 -10.50
C ALA A 36 6.29 17.85 -9.24
N ALA A 37 6.50 16.54 -9.40
CA ALA A 37 6.48 15.61 -8.27
C ALA A 37 7.73 15.76 -7.39
N SER A 38 7.52 15.86 -6.07
CA SER A 38 8.63 15.98 -5.11
C SER A 38 9.47 14.72 -4.97
N PHE A 39 8.85 13.54 -5.17
CA PHE A 39 9.45 12.23 -4.91
C PHE A 39 10.10 12.12 -3.51
N GLY A 40 9.42 12.67 -2.49
CA GLY A 40 9.93 12.76 -1.12
C GLY A 40 10.46 11.43 -0.58
N SER A 41 9.70 10.35 -0.75
CA SER A 41 10.10 9.01 -0.30
C SER A 41 11.37 8.50 -1.00
N LEU A 42 11.54 8.75 -2.30
CA LEU A 42 12.79 8.40 -3.02
C LEU A 42 13.97 9.23 -2.53
N ARG A 43 13.76 10.52 -2.24
CA ARG A 43 14.81 11.39 -1.68
C ARG A 43 15.24 10.92 -0.31
N GLN A 44 14.27 10.63 0.57
CA GLN A 44 14.54 10.13 1.93
C GLN A 44 15.33 8.80 1.92
N LEU A 45 15.12 7.95 0.92
CA LEU A 45 15.89 6.72 0.73
C LEU A 45 17.19 6.91 -0.07
N GLY A 46 17.52 8.11 -0.54
CA GLY A 46 18.73 8.38 -1.35
C GLY A 46 18.68 7.75 -2.77
N LEU A 47 17.50 7.51 -3.32
CA LEU A 47 17.30 6.74 -4.56
C LEU A 47 16.96 7.60 -5.79
N LEU A 48 16.69 8.90 -5.61
CA LEU A 48 16.16 9.73 -6.70
C LEU A 48 17.03 9.72 -7.96
N ASN A 49 18.34 9.72 -7.82
CA ASN A 49 19.28 9.70 -8.93
C ASN A 49 19.50 8.30 -9.53
N GLN A 50 18.96 7.25 -8.90
CA GLN A 50 19.10 5.86 -9.36
C GLN A 50 17.85 5.37 -10.08
N VAL A 51 16.71 6.08 -9.91
CA VAL A 51 15.43 5.75 -10.54
C VAL A 51 15.17 6.73 -11.67
N LYS A 52 14.88 6.21 -12.86
CA LYS A 52 14.46 7.04 -13.98
C LYS A 52 13.00 7.45 -13.80
N THR A 53 12.76 8.69 -13.42
CA THR A 53 11.39 9.21 -13.23
C THR A 53 10.81 9.73 -14.53
N VAL A 54 9.53 9.39 -14.81
CA VAL A 54 8.83 9.75 -16.04
C VAL A 54 7.38 10.11 -15.80
N SER A 55 6.84 11.03 -16.61
CA SER A 55 5.42 11.38 -16.54
C SER A 55 4.57 10.33 -17.25
N MET A 56 3.56 9.81 -16.55
CA MET A 56 2.54 8.90 -17.08
C MET A 56 1.24 9.07 -16.31
N ALA A 57 0.19 9.47 -17.02
CA ALA A 57 -1.17 9.50 -16.48
C ALA A 57 -1.80 8.12 -16.65
N VAL A 58 -1.94 7.35 -15.55
CA VAL A 58 -2.46 5.97 -15.57
C VAL A 58 -3.93 5.89 -16.01
N ASN A 59 -4.70 6.96 -15.82
CA ASN A 59 -6.08 7.07 -16.29
C ASN A 59 -6.21 7.49 -17.77
N ASN A 60 -5.10 7.63 -18.48
CA ASN A 60 -5.07 7.94 -19.92
C ASN A 60 -4.40 6.80 -20.70
N PHE A 61 -5.17 6.05 -21.47
CA PHE A 61 -4.72 4.90 -22.24
C PHE A 61 -3.54 5.20 -23.16
N ARG A 62 -3.59 6.34 -23.88
CA ARG A 62 -2.50 6.75 -24.80
C ARG A 62 -1.20 7.01 -24.04
N SER A 63 -1.27 7.65 -22.88
CA SER A 63 -0.11 7.90 -22.01
C SER A 63 0.53 6.59 -21.54
N VAL A 64 -0.31 5.64 -21.11
CA VAL A 64 0.13 4.30 -20.66
C VAL A 64 0.80 3.55 -21.82
N LEU A 65 0.11 3.41 -22.95
CA LEU A 65 0.62 2.69 -24.12
C LEU A 65 1.95 3.27 -24.64
N HIS A 66 2.05 4.61 -24.72
CA HIS A 66 3.29 5.28 -25.13
C HIS A 66 4.44 4.95 -24.18
N THR A 67 4.18 4.97 -22.86
CA THR A 67 5.19 4.68 -21.86
C THR A 67 5.65 3.22 -21.92
N LEU A 68 4.71 2.26 -22.02
CA LEU A 68 5.05 0.84 -22.14
C LEU A 68 5.88 0.57 -23.41
N LYS A 69 5.47 1.12 -24.57
CA LYS A 69 6.25 0.97 -25.81
C LYS A 69 7.64 1.59 -25.73
N ARG A 70 7.76 2.78 -25.12
CA ARG A 70 9.02 3.50 -25.00
C ARG A 70 10.05 2.82 -24.12
N TYR A 71 9.58 2.28 -22.97
CA TYR A 71 10.49 1.73 -21.97
C TYR A 71 10.61 0.21 -22.02
N ALA A 72 9.67 -0.47 -22.67
CA ALA A 72 9.64 -1.92 -22.84
C ALA A 72 10.00 -2.68 -21.53
N PRO A 73 9.24 -2.52 -20.45
CA PRO A 73 9.53 -3.16 -19.17
C PRO A 73 9.26 -4.67 -19.22
N ASP A 74 10.06 -5.47 -18.52
CA ASP A 74 9.80 -6.88 -18.28
C ASP A 74 8.70 -7.08 -17.22
N GLU A 75 8.64 -6.14 -16.25
CA GLU A 75 7.70 -6.18 -15.13
C GLU A 75 7.04 -4.80 -14.94
N VAL A 76 5.74 -4.80 -14.66
CA VAL A 76 4.95 -3.61 -14.34
C VAL A 76 4.31 -3.79 -12.97
N TYR A 77 4.58 -2.86 -12.06
CA TYR A 77 4.00 -2.81 -10.73
C TYR A 77 3.03 -1.63 -10.64
N ASN A 78 1.73 -1.94 -10.57
CA ASN A 78 0.68 -0.92 -10.43
C ASN A 78 0.41 -0.62 -8.95
N LEU A 79 1.11 0.38 -8.43
CA LEU A 79 0.94 0.92 -7.06
C LEU A 79 0.30 2.32 -7.11
N ALA A 80 -0.08 2.79 -8.30
CA ALA A 80 -0.71 4.09 -8.47
C ALA A 80 -2.19 4.05 -8.05
N GLY A 81 -2.71 5.21 -7.70
CA GLY A 81 -4.10 5.43 -7.35
C GLY A 81 -4.27 6.17 -6.03
N GLN A 82 -5.48 6.68 -5.81
CA GLN A 82 -5.90 7.24 -4.55
C GLN A 82 -5.92 6.13 -3.48
N THR A 83 -5.38 6.38 -2.27
CA THR A 83 -5.18 5.36 -1.23
C THR A 83 -5.95 5.61 0.07
N SER A 84 -6.65 6.74 0.19
CA SER A 84 -7.41 7.10 1.40
C SER A 84 -8.86 6.62 1.28
N VAL A 85 -9.28 5.75 2.19
CA VAL A 85 -10.69 5.31 2.28
C VAL A 85 -11.61 6.51 2.54
N ASN A 86 -11.24 7.41 3.46
CA ASN A 86 -12.04 8.61 3.74
C ASN A 86 -12.24 9.48 2.50
N LEU A 87 -11.14 9.81 1.80
CA LEU A 87 -11.20 10.65 0.60
C LEU A 87 -12.05 10.01 -0.51
N SER A 88 -12.19 8.69 -0.53
CA SER A 88 -13.01 8.01 -1.52
C SER A 88 -14.51 8.32 -1.40
N PHE A 89 -14.99 8.67 -0.21
CA PHE A 89 -16.38 9.12 -0.01
C PHE A 89 -16.60 10.54 -0.54
N GLU A 90 -15.57 11.39 -0.48
CA GLU A 90 -15.61 12.76 -0.99
C GLU A 90 -15.36 12.81 -2.51
N GLN A 91 -14.52 11.93 -3.03
CA GLN A 91 -14.07 11.88 -4.42
C GLN A 91 -14.23 10.48 -5.02
N PRO A 92 -15.46 9.93 -5.13
CA PRO A 92 -15.68 8.57 -5.60
C PRO A 92 -15.31 8.38 -7.08
N VAL A 93 -15.56 9.36 -7.93
CA VAL A 93 -15.25 9.29 -9.37
C VAL A 93 -13.74 9.24 -9.59
N GLU A 94 -12.98 10.17 -9.01
CA GLU A 94 -11.51 10.18 -9.06
C GLU A 94 -10.92 8.87 -8.51
N THR A 95 -11.53 8.32 -7.47
CA THR A 95 -11.13 7.03 -6.89
C THR A 95 -11.31 5.88 -7.89
N MET A 96 -12.46 5.80 -8.56
CA MET A 96 -12.73 4.80 -9.59
C MET A 96 -11.79 4.95 -10.80
N GLU A 97 -11.57 6.17 -11.26
CA GLU A 97 -10.69 6.47 -12.40
C GLU A 97 -9.23 6.13 -12.10
N SER A 98 -8.73 6.52 -10.93
CA SER A 98 -7.32 6.33 -10.57
C SER A 98 -6.97 4.89 -10.18
N ILE A 99 -7.95 4.04 -9.86
CA ILE A 99 -7.76 2.64 -9.45
C ILE A 99 -8.29 1.68 -10.51
N ALA A 100 -9.62 1.65 -10.75
CA ALA A 100 -10.23 0.65 -11.63
C ALA A 100 -9.94 0.94 -13.10
N SER A 101 -10.25 2.13 -13.59
CA SER A 101 -9.99 2.51 -14.98
C SER A 101 -8.49 2.53 -15.30
N ALA A 102 -7.66 2.96 -14.36
CA ALA A 102 -6.21 2.93 -14.49
C ALA A 102 -5.67 1.50 -14.65
N THR A 103 -6.17 0.55 -13.86
CA THR A 103 -5.81 -0.87 -13.99
C THR A 103 -6.22 -1.42 -15.35
N LEU A 104 -7.44 -1.11 -15.81
CA LEU A 104 -7.90 -1.50 -17.14
C LEU A 104 -7.02 -0.94 -18.26
N ASN A 105 -6.63 0.33 -18.19
CA ASN A 105 -5.73 0.94 -19.17
C ASN A 105 -4.37 0.23 -19.24
N LEU A 106 -3.80 -0.16 -18.11
CA LEU A 106 -2.54 -0.89 -18.06
C LEU A 106 -2.69 -2.29 -18.68
N LEU A 107 -3.72 -3.04 -18.30
CA LEU A 107 -4.00 -4.37 -18.84
C LEU A 107 -4.26 -4.34 -20.35
N GLU A 108 -5.08 -3.40 -20.82
CA GLU A 108 -5.33 -3.23 -22.27
C GLU A 108 -4.04 -2.83 -23.01
N ALA A 109 -3.28 -1.86 -22.50
CA ALA A 109 -2.07 -1.44 -23.16
C ALA A 109 -1.02 -2.58 -23.29
N MET A 110 -0.98 -3.50 -22.33
CA MET A 110 -0.11 -4.68 -22.40
C MET A 110 -0.48 -5.63 -23.55
N ARG A 111 -1.73 -5.65 -24.01
CA ARG A 111 -2.14 -6.43 -25.19
C ARG A 111 -1.65 -5.84 -26.51
N PHE A 112 -1.23 -4.58 -26.53
CA PHE A 112 -0.75 -3.87 -27.71
C PHE A 112 0.77 -3.68 -27.76
N ILE A 113 1.50 -4.41 -26.92
CA ILE A 113 2.97 -4.43 -26.96
C ILE A 113 3.44 -5.82 -27.38
N ASP A 114 4.56 -5.86 -28.11
CA ASP A 114 5.04 -7.05 -28.82
C ASP A 114 6.03 -7.90 -28.00
N HIS A 115 6.00 -7.78 -26.66
CA HIS A 115 6.84 -8.57 -25.76
C HIS A 115 6.06 -8.96 -24.50
N PRO A 116 6.40 -10.10 -23.88
CA PRO A 116 5.74 -10.53 -22.65
C PRO A 116 6.09 -9.62 -21.49
N VAL A 117 5.08 -9.23 -20.72
CA VAL A 117 5.23 -8.42 -19.51
C VAL A 117 4.51 -9.10 -18.36
N ARG A 118 5.14 -9.14 -17.18
CA ARG A 118 4.52 -9.57 -15.94
C ARG A 118 3.91 -8.38 -15.24
N PHE A 119 2.68 -8.51 -14.77
CA PHE A 119 1.90 -7.43 -14.18
C PHE A 119 1.50 -7.73 -12.74
N TYR A 120 1.88 -6.85 -11.83
CA TYR A 120 1.42 -6.83 -10.43
C TYR A 120 0.42 -5.71 -10.22
N ASN A 121 -0.71 -6.02 -9.62
CA ASN A 121 -1.70 -5.06 -9.15
C ASN A 121 -1.73 -5.03 -7.63
N ALA A 122 -1.59 -3.84 -7.04
CA ALA A 122 -1.77 -3.67 -5.61
C ALA A 122 -3.26 -3.76 -5.24
N GLY A 123 -3.68 -4.92 -4.75
CA GLY A 123 -4.97 -5.15 -4.11
C GLY A 123 -5.03 -4.55 -2.71
N SER A 124 -6.16 -4.73 -2.04
CA SER A 124 -6.40 -4.21 -0.69
C SER A 124 -7.32 -5.13 0.11
N SER A 125 -7.00 -5.33 1.38
CA SER A 125 -7.87 -6.02 2.35
C SER A 125 -9.26 -5.39 2.51
N GLU A 126 -9.39 -4.10 2.19
CA GLU A 126 -10.69 -3.40 2.20
C GLU A 126 -11.73 -4.07 1.30
N CYS A 127 -11.29 -4.86 0.28
CA CYS A 127 -12.20 -5.63 -0.58
C CYS A 127 -13.01 -6.67 0.19
N PHE A 128 -12.47 -7.23 1.26
CA PHE A 128 -13.17 -8.23 2.08
C PHE A 128 -14.27 -7.64 2.93
N GLY A 129 -14.18 -6.33 3.27
CA GLY A 129 -15.03 -5.71 4.27
C GLY A 129 -14.65 -6.19 5.67
N ASP A 130 -15.65 -6.25 6.56
CA ASP A 130 -15.45 -6.76 7.93
C ASP A 130 -15.27 -8.28 7.92
N THR A 131 -14.12 -8.75 8.41
CA THR A 131 -13.78 -10.18 8.45
C THR A 131 -14.29 -10.88 9.71
N GLY A 132 -14.88 -10.13 10.66
CA GLY A 132 -15.33 -10.65 11.93
C GLY A 132 -14.20 -11.33 12.70
N ASN A 133 -14.46 -12.50 13.26
CA ASN A 133 -13.48 -13.28 14.01
C ASN A 133 -12.62 -14.21 13.12
N SER A 134 -12.73 -14.12 11.79
CA SER A 134 -12.02 -14.99 10.86
C SER A 134 -10.92 -14.22 10.14
N LEU A 135 -9.87 -14.92 9.73
CA LEU A 135 -8.86 -14.37 8.85
C LEU A 135 -9.31 -14.57 7.39
N ALA A 136 -9.26 -13.51 6.59
CA ALA A 136 -9.59 -13.58 5.17
C ALA A 136 -8.44 -14.18 4.38
N ASN A 137 -8.77 -15.04 3.43
CA ASN A 137 -7.84 -15.62 2.45
C ASN A 137 -8.36 -15.42 1.01
N GLU A 138 -7.68 -15.97 0.03
CA GLU A 138 -7.98 -15.80 -1.40
C GLU A 138 -9.35 -16.35 -1.82
N LEU A 139 -9.96 -17.22 -1.00
CA LEU A 139 -11.30 -17.78 -1.22
C LEU A 139 -12.40 -17.01 -0.50
N THR A 140 -12.04 -16.06 0.36
CA THR A 140 -13.00 -15.25 1.09
C THR A 140 -13.73 -14.31 0.14
N ARG A 141 -15.07 -14.30 0.21
CA ARG A 141 -15.92 -13.44 -0.62
C ARG A 141 -15.64 -11.96 -0.33
N PHE A 142 -15.49 -11.17 -1.38
CA PHE A 142 -15.43 -9.71 -1.27
C PHE A 142 -16.79 -9.11 -0.87
N LYS A 143 -16.72 -8.16 0.07
CA LYS A 143 -17.86 -7.36 0.54
C LYS A 143 -17.41 -5.90 0.74
N PRO A 144 -17.06 -5.20 -0.34
CA PRO A 144 -16.50 -3.84 -0.26
C PRO A 144 -17.49 -2.86 0.36
N CYS A 145 -17.05 -2.06 1.33
CA CYS A 145 -17.89 -1.13 2.10
C CYS A 145 -17.56 0.36 1.84
N SER A 146 -16.72 0.67 0.84
CA SER A 146 -16.36 2.05 0.48
C SER A 146 -16.13 2.16 -1.03
N PRO A 147 -16.20 3.38 -1.63
CA PRO A 147 -15.83 3.58 -3.03
C PRO A 147 -14.41 3.12 -3.36
N TYR A 148 -13.45 3.30 -2.42
CA TYR A 148 -12.11 2.76 -2.53
C TYR A 148 -12.10 1.23 -2.64
N ALA A 149 -12.80 0.56 -1.73
CA ALA A 149 -12.88 -0.90 -1.70
C ALA A 149 -13.55 -1.45 -2.98
N VAL A 150 -14.61 -0.80 -3.47
CA VAL A 150 -15.28 -1.15 -4.73
C VAL A 150 -14.30 -1.01 -5.91
N ALA A 151 -13.55 0.08 -5.99
CA ALA A 151 -12.57 0.30 -7.05
C ALA A 151 -11.45 -0.76 -7.02
N LYS A 152 -10.96 -1.12 -5.83
CA LYS A 152 -9.94 -2.18 -5.64
C LYS A 152 -10.48 -3.57 -5.99
N ALA A 153 -11.71 -3.89 -5.62
CA ALA A 153 -12.37 -5.13 -6.00
C ALA A 153 -12.59 -5.23 -7.52
N SER A 154 -13.00 -4.13 -8.15
CA SER A 154 -13.13 -4.07 -9.62
C SER A 154 -11.79 -4.30 -10.31
N ALA A 155 -10.71 -3.66 -9.84
CA ALA A 155 -9.36 -3.85 -10.36
C ALA A 155 -8.90 -5.30 -10.22
N HIS A 156 -9.13 -5.95 -9.08
CA HIS A 156 -8.81 -7.36 -8.85
C HIS A 156 -9.51 -8.27 -9.88
N TRP A 157 -10.82 -8.10 -10.07
CA TRP A 157 -11.57 -8.94 -11.02
C TRP A 157 -11.18 -8.68 -12.48
N MET A 158 -10.79 -7.46 -12.85
CA MET A 158 -10.20 -7.17 -14.16
C MET A 158 -8.88 -7.93 -14.35
N VAL A 159 -7.98 -7.91 -13.37
CA VAL A 159 -6.72 -8.68 -13.42
C VAL A 159 -6.97 -10.17 -13.63
N ASN A 160 -7.91 -10.73 -12.86
CA ASN A 160 -8.30 -12.13 -12.97
C ASN A 160 -8.84 -12.45 -14.36
N ASN A 161 -9.79 -11.64 -14.86
CA ASN A 161 -10.37 -11.82 -16.19
C ASN A 161 -9.31 -11.75 -17.30
N TYR A 162 -8.38 -10.78 -17.25
CA TYR A 162 -7.33 -10.64 -18.26
C TYR A 162 -6.30 -11.78 -18.22
N ARG A 163 -6.02 -12.32 -17.04
CA ARG A 163 -5.21 -13.54 -16.88
C ARG A 163 -5.86 -14.73 -17.57
N GLU A 164 -7.15 -14.96 -17.34
CA GLU A 164 -7.87 -16.11 -17.89
C GLU A 164 -8.22 -15.95 -19.38
N ALA A 165 -8.77 -14.79 -19.77
CA ALA A 165 -9.27 -14.57 -21.12
C ALA A 165 -8.17 -14.29 -22.15
N HIS A 166 -7.04 -13.68 -21.71
CA HIS A 166 -5.99 -13.21 -22.61
C HIS A 166 -4.62 -13.85 -22.33
N GLY A 167 -4.52 -14.73 -21.33
CA GLY A 167 -3.27 -15.40 -21.00
C GLY A 167 -2.17 -14.47 -20.46
N LEU A 168 -2.53 -13.29 -19.96
CA LEU A 168 -1.54 -12.37 -19.39
C LEU A 168 -0.96 -12.92 -18.09
N PHE A 169 0.33 -12.76 -17.89
CA PHE A 169 0.92 -13.00 -16.56
C PHE A 169 0.56 -11.81 -15.66
N ALA A 170 -0.63 -11.84 -15.08
CA ALA A 170 -1.19 -10.77 -14.27
C ALA A 170 -1.64 -11.30 -12.89
N CYS A 171 -1.20 -10.63 -11.82
CA CYS A 171 -1.37 -11.05 -10.44
C CYS A 171 -1.87 -9.89 -9.57
N THR A 172 -2.66 -10.23 -8.53
CA THR A 172 -3.01 -9.27 -7.47
C THR A 172 -2.44 -9.71 -6.14
N GLY A 173 -1.64 -8.85 -5.48
CA GLY A 173 -1.33 -8.99 -4.07
C GLY A 173 -2.39 -8.26 -3.24
N ILE A 174 -3.21 -8.98 -2.50
CA ILE A 174 -4.26 -8.42 -1.63
C ILE A 174 -3.60 -8.07 -0.29
N SER A 175 -3.05 -6.85 -0.22
CA SER A 175 -2.28 -6.41 0.92
C SER A 175 -3.17 -5.94 2.07
N PHE A 176 -2.86 -6.41 3.27
CA PHE A 176 -3.37 -5.86 4.52
C PHE A 176 -2.59 -4.59 4.88
N ASN A 177 -2.97 -3.92 5.98
CA ASN A 177 -2.32 -2.68 6.37
C ASN A 177 -0.82 -2.90 6.60
N HIS A 178 0.00 -1.99 6.11
CA HIS A 178 1.45 -2.07 6.27
C HIS A 178 2.05 -0.68 6.37
N GLU A 179 2.91 -0.54 7.34
CA GLU A 179 3.41 0.72 7.83
C GLU A 179 4.93 0.83 7.65
N SER A 180 5.44 2.04 7.69
CA SER A 180 6.86 2.34 7.74
C SER A 180 7.11 3.79 8.11
N VAL A 181 8.37 4.16 8.23
CA VAL A 181 8.80 5.56 8.40
C VAL A 181 8.44 6.47 7.23
N LEU A 182 8.08 5.90 6.07
CA LEU A 182 7.63 6.65 4.88
C LEU A 182 6.09 6.77 4.81
N ARG A 183 5.37 6.28 5.81
CA ARG A 183 3.90 6.38 5.82
C ARG A 183 3.46 7.85 5.82
N PRO A 184 2.58 8.30 4.92
CA PRO A 184 2.11 9.69 4.92
C PRO A 184 1.34 10.05 6.21
N ASP A 185 1.51 11.29 6.68
CA ASP A 185 0.92 11.80 7.93
C ASP A 185 -0.61 11.76 8.00
N ARG A 186 -1.30 11.66 6.85
CA ARG A 186 -2.77 11.53 6.81
C ARG A 186 -3.29 10.19 7.35
N PHE A 187 -2.43 9.18 7.50
CA PHE A 187 -2.83 7.87 8.04
C PHE A 187 -2.74 7.86 9.55
N VAL A 188 -3.72 7.18 10.17
CA VAL A 188 -3.91 7.21 11.63
C VAL A 188 -2.68 6.73 12.40
N THR A 189 -2.00 5.71 11.95
CA THR A 189 -0.78 5.17 12.56
C THR A 189 0.32 6.23 12.61
N GLN A 190 0.58 6.92 11.50
CA GLN A 190 1.59 7.98 11.44
C GLN A 190 1.16 9.21 12.25
N LYS A 191 -0.14 9.57 12.23
CA LYS A 191 -0.66 10.65 13.10
C LYS A 191 -0.39 10.38 14.58
N ILE A 192 -0.61 9.14 15.02
CA ILE A 192 -0.37 8.74 16.41
C ILE A 192 1.12 8.87 16.75
N VAL A 193 1.99 8.32 15.91
CA VAL A 193 3.45 8.36 16.12
C VAL A 193 3.97 9.80 16.17
N GLN A 194 3.59 10.64 15.20
CA GLN A 194 4.04 12.02 15.12
C GLN A 194 3.51 12.88 16.28
N ALA A 195 2.24 12.68 16.68
CA ALA A 195 1.68 13.39 17.84
C ALA A 195 2.39 12.99 19.14
N ALA A 196 2.61 11.70 19.38
CA ALA A 196 3.31 11.24 20.57
C ALA A 196 4.74 11.78 20.65
N ALA A 197 5.47 11.82 19.53
CA ALA A 197 6.81 12.39 19.45
C ALA A 197 6.82 13.90 19.80
N ARG A 198 5.89 14.70 19.23
CA ARG A 198 5.78 16.12 19.56
C ARG A 198 5.37 16.36 21.02
N ILE A 199 4.45 15.57 21.54
CA ILE A 199 3.98 15.67 22.94
C ILE A 199 5.13 15.34 23.90
N SER A 200 5.96 14.34 23.61
CA SER A 200 7.13 14.00 24.42
C SER A 200 8.17 15.14 24.49
N GLN A 201 8.15 16.04 23.51
CA GLN A 201 9.00 17.23 23.44
C GLN A 201 8.32 18.49 24.01
N GLY A 202 7.19 18.34 24.69
CA GLY A 202 6.51 19.42 25.39
C GLY A 202 5.35 20.07 24.63
N SER A 203 4.89 19.52 23.51
CA SER A 203 3.65 19.99 22.88
C SER A 203 2.44 19.71 23.79
N HIS A 204 1.57 20.70 23.93
CA HIS A 204 0.31 20.61 24.70
C HIS A 204 -0.90 20.22 23.83
N GLU A 205 -0.67 19.73 22.60
CA GLU A 205 -1.75 19.30 21.71
C GLU A 205 -2.51 18.09 22.26
N LYS A 206 -3.77 17.94 21.83
CA LYS A 206 -4.57 16.72 21.99
C LYS A 206 -4.69 16.04 20.65
N LEU A 207 -4.44 14.73 20.60
CA LEU A 207 -4.63 13.93 19.43
C LEU A 207 -6.09 13.48 19.34
N ASN A 208 -6.83 13.92 18.33
CA ASN A 208 -8.18 13.45 18.07
C ASN A 208 -8.17 12.20 17.20
N ILE A 209 -8.79 11.14 17.66
CA ILE A 209 -8.93 9.84 16.98
C ILE A 209 -10.42 9.48 16.89
N GLY A 210 -10.83 8.86 15.80
CA GLY A 210 -12.20 8.33 15.65
C GLY A 210 -12.39 7.03 16.47
N ASN A 211 -12.75 5.95 15.80
CA ASN A 211 -12.98 4.67 16.48
C ASN A 211 -11.66 3.98 16.85
N ILE A 212 -11.34 3.93 18.14
CA ILE A 212 -10.10 3.30 18.66
C ILE A 212 -10.22 1.77 18.80
N THR A 213 -11.44 1.21 18.71
CA THR A 213 -11.68 -0.22 18.89
C THR A 213 -11.50 -1.05 17.62
N ILE A 214 -11.32 -0.40 16.47
CA ILE A 214 -11.07 -1.11 15.21
C ILE A 214 -9.82 -1.97 15.31
N GLN A 215 -9.88 -3.15 14.71
CA GLN A 215 -8.77 -4.09 14.69
C GLN A 215 -8.23 -4.25 13.27
N ARG A 216 -6.91 -4.21 13.13
CA ARG A 216 -6.21 -4.33 11.85
C ARG A 216 -5.00 -5.24 11.99
N ASP A 217 -4.67 -5.88 10.90
CA ASP A 217 -3.37 -6.53 10.70
C ASP A 217 -2.41 -5.47 10.13
N TRP A 218 -1.39 -5.07 10.91
CA TRP A 218 -0.38 -4.10 10.53
C TRP A 218 0.98 -4.77 10.35
N GLY A 219 1.48 -4.80 9.12
CA GLY A 219 2.79 -5.32 8.80
C GLY A 219 3.81 -4.23 8.47
N TRP A 220 5.00 -4.64 8.05
CA TRP A 220 6.11 -3.80 7.66
C TRP A 220 6.21 -3.65 6.14
N ALA A 221 6.16 -2.43 5.61
CA ALA A 221 6.09 -2.17 4.17
C ALA A 221 7.24 -2.81 3.36
N PRO A 222 8.51 -2.83 3.83
CA PRO A 222 9.56 -3.57 3.14
C PRO A 222 9.32 -5.07 2.97
N ASP A 223 8.60 -5.73 3.90
CA ASP A 223 8.23 -7.14 3.73
C ASP A 223 7.18 -7.30 2.63
N TYR A 224 6.24 -6.36 2.54
CA TYR A 224 5.17 -6.39 1.52
C TYR A 224 5.72 -6.18 0.11
N VAL A 225 6.71 -5.30 -0.07
CA VAL A 225 7.33 -5.15 -1.39
C VAL A 225 8.18 -6.37 -1.80
N ASP A 226 8.75 -7.11 -0.84
CA ASP A 226 9.36 -8.41 -1.15
C ASP A 226 8.32 -9.43 -1.62
N ALA A 227 7.13 -9.44 -1.03
CA ALA A 227 6.01 -10.23 -1.52
C ALA A 227 5.62 -9.85 -2.96
N MET A 228 5.51 -8.56 -3.27
CA MET A 228 5.20 -8.07 -4.62
C MET A 228 6.18 -8.61 -5.66
N TRP A 229 7.48 -8.56 -5.36
CA TRP A 229 8.51 -9.11 -6.23
C TRP A 229 8.39 -10.65 -6.36
N ARG A 230 8.19 -11.38 -5.27
CA ARG A 230 8.04 -12.85 -5.29
C ARG A 230 6.82 -13.27 -6.10
N ILE A 231 5.70 -12.56 -6.01
CA ILE A 231 4.47 -12.82 -6.78
C ILE A 231 4.76 -12.77 -8.28
N LEU A 232 5.46 -11.74 -8.76
CA LEU A 232 5.81 -11.64 -10.18
C LEU A 232 6.91 -12.62 -10.61
N ASN A 233 7.70 -13.14 -9.67
CA ASN A 233 8.75 -14.12 -9.96
C ASN A 233 8.31 -15.57 -9.68
N ALA A 234 7.03 -15.80 -9.42
CA ALA A 234 6.45 -17.14 -9.34
C ALA A 234 6.41 -17.82 -10.71
N SER A 235 6.28 -19.16 -10.72
CA SER A 235 6.23 -19.95 -11.95
C SER A 235 4.94 -19.77 -12.75
N ALA A 236 3.84 -19.42 -12.09
CA ALA A 236 2.53 -19.16 -12.69
C ALA A 236 1.88 -17.94 -12.04
N PRO A 237 1.06 -17.19 -12.80
CA PRO A 237 0.33 -16.05 -12.25
C PRO A 237 -0.80 -16.51 -11.33
N ASP A 238 -0.88 -15.88 -10.14
CA ASP A 238 -1.96 -16.14 -9.18
C ASP A 238 -2.11 -14.93 -8.24
N ASP A 239 -3.17 -14.91 -7.43
CA ASP A 239 -3.43 -13.88 -6.44
C ASP A 239 -3.07 -14.36 -5.03
N TYR A 240 -2.58 -13.45 -4.19
CA TYR A 240 -2.08 -13.78 -2.85
C TYR A 240 -2.53 -12.76 -1.81
N VAL A 241 -3.00 -13.24 -0.67
CA VAL A 241 -3.18 -12.42 0.54
C VAL A 241 -1.82 -12.20 1.19
N ILE A 242 -1.50 -10.94 1.43
CA ILE A 242 -0.26 -10.53 2.11
C ILE A 242 -0.64 -9.86 3.43
N ALA A 243 -0.35 -10.55 4.52
CA ALA A 243 -0.74 -10.19 5.88
C ALA A 243 0.26 -10.76 6.89
N THR A 244 0.19 -10.32 8.14
CA THR A 244 1.00 -10.92 9.22
C THR A 244 0.30 -12.11 9.89
N GLY A 245 -1.03 -12.19 9.79
CA GLY A 245 -1.86 -13.16 10.50
C GLY A 245 -2.22 -12.73 11.92
N ARG A 246 -1.75 -11.56 12.38
CA ARG A 246 -2.06 -11.02 13.70
C ARG A 246 -2.79 -9.69 13.59
N THR A 247 -3.96 -9.59 14.22
CA THR A 247 -4.69 -8.33 14.36
C THR A 247 -4.52 -7.76 15.77
N VAL A 248 -4.43 -6.44 15.86
CA VAL A 248 -4.47 -5.70 17.12
C VAL A 248 -5.42 -4.52 16.99
N SER A 249 -5.92 -3.99 18.12
CA SER A 249 -6.77 -2.80 18.11
C SER A 249 -5.95 -1.52 17.86
N LEU A 250 -6.62 -0.47 17.41
CA LEU A 250 -5.98 0.85 17.31
C LEU A 250 -5.64 1.39 18.71
N GLU A 251 -6.41 0.98 19.76
CA GLU A 251 -6.07 1.26 21.17
C GLU A 251 -4.71 0.65 21.53
N TYR A 252 -4.50 -0.65 21.21
CA TYR A 252 -3.22 -1.32 21.42
C TYR A 252 -2.06 -0.57 20.73
N PHE A 253 -2.23 -0.22 19.46
CA PHE A 253 -1.23 0.53 18.70
C PHE A 253 -0.92 1.88 19.38
N THR A 254 -1.96 2.62 19.79
CA THR A 254 -1.83 3.92 20.47
C THR A 254 -1.10 3.79 21.79
N GLU A 255 -1.49 2.81 22.63
CA GLU A 255 -0.86 2.56 23.93
C GLU A 255 0.64 2.28 23.80
N HIS A 256 1.04 1.44 22.83
CA HIS A 256 2.43 1.07 22.61
C HIS A 256 3.25 2.24 22.05
N VAL A 257 2.68 3.06 21.17
CA VAL A 257 3.35 4.27 20.66
C VAL A 257 3.59 5.27 21.80
N PHE A 258 2.57 5.61 22.57
CA PHE A 258 2.72 6.56 23.69
C PHE A 258 3.63 6.01 24.78
N GLY A 259 3.55 4.70 25.08
CA GLY A 259 4.43 4.01 26.00
C GLY A 259 5.91 4.07 25.60
N HIS A 260 6.23 4.01 24.29
CA HIS A 260 7.59 4.19 23.77
C HIS A 260 8.19 5.55 24.18
N PHE A 261 7.37 6.60 24.23
CA PHE A 261 7.78 7.95 24.64
C PHE A 261 7.56 8.21 26.15
N ASN A 262 7.30 7.20 26.97
CA ASN A 262 7.00 7.30 28.40
C ASN A 262 5.78 8.19 28.73
N LEU A 263 4.77 8.19 27.87
CA LEU A 263 3.53 8.93 28.00
C LEU A 263 2.35 8.01 28.27
N ASN A 264 1.38 8.46 29.10
CA ASN A 264 0.09 7.81 29.20
C ASN A 264 -0.85 8.35 28.13
N TRP A 265 -1.21 7.55 27.13
CA TRP A 265 -2.02 7.99 26.00
C TRP A 265 -3.38 8.57 26.40
N ARG A 266 -3.99 8.12 27.52
CA ARG A 266 -5.29 8.61 28.00
C ARG A 266 -5.27 10.08 28.38
N ASP A 267 -4.10 10.63 28.71
CA ASP A 267 -3.93 12.04 29.05
C ASP A 267 -3.85 12.93 27.79
N HIS A 268 -3.59 12.34 26.61
CA HIS A 268 -3.27 13.08 25.38
C HIS A 268 -4.20 12.81 24.21
N VAL A 269 -5.01 11.74 24.27
CA VAL A 269 -5.91 11.33 23.18
C VAL A 269 -7.36 11.63 23.53
N ALA A 270 -8.09 12.21 22.58
CA ALA A 270 -9.52 12.43 22.66
C ALA A 270 -10.23 11.65 21.53
N ILE A 271 -11.37 11.03 21.87
CA ILE A 271 -12.22 10.37 20.88
C ILE A 271 -13.14 11.41 20.26
N ASP A 272 -13.08 11.54 18.94
CA ASP A 272 -13.85 12.50 18.16
C ASP A 272 -14.78 11.78 17.18
N SER A 273 -16.09 11.81 17.47
CA SER A 273 -17.10 11.17 16.64
C SER A 273 -17.23 11.76 15.23
N SER A 274 -16.77 13.00 15.01
CA SER A 274 -16.78 13.63 13.68
C SER A 274 -15.79 12.97 12.71
N LEU A 275 -14.82 12.20 13.23
CA LEU A 275 -13.84 11.45 12.47
C LEU A 275 -14.29 10.02 12.10
N LEU A 276 -15.49 9.62 12.50
CA LEU A 276 -16.07 8.33 12.13
C LEU A 276 -16.37 8.30 10.63
N ARG A 277 -16.13 7.16 10.00
CA ARG A 277 -16.47 6.95 8.60
C ARG A 277 -17.97 6.62 8.45
N PRO A 278 -18.58 6.91 7.28
CA PRO A 278 -19.96 6.49 7.00
C PRO A 278 -20.18 4.99 7.16
N THR A 279 -19.19 4.19 6.79
CA THR A 279 -19.10 2.75 7.06
C THR A 279 -17.69 2.45 7.55
N ASP A 280 -17.57 1.74 8.65
CA ASP A 280 -16.27 1.35 9.20
C ASP A 280 -16.18 -0.17 9.31
N ILE A 281 -15.02 -0.69 9.01
CA ILE A 281 -14.67 -2.10 9.19
C ILE A 281 -14.16 -2.23 10.62
N ILE A 282 -14.81 -3.02 11.45
CA ILE A 282 -14.39 -3.22 12.84
C ILE A 282 -13.20 -4.14 12.90
N HIS A 283 -13.23 -5.26 12.15
CA HIS A 283 -12.14 -6.23 12.14
C HIS A 283 -11.65 -6.50 10.71
N SER A 284 -10.32 -6.42 10.50
CA SER A 284 -9.67 -6.77 9.24
C SER A 284 -8.39 -7.56 9.52
N GLY A 285 -8.47 -8.88 9.37
CA GLY A 285 -7.36 -9.82 9.56
C GLY A 285 -7.18 -10.72 8.33
N GLY A 286 -5.93 -11.03 7.98
CA GLY A 286 -5.58 -11.84 6.82
C GLY A 286 -4.85 -13.13 7.16
N ASP A 287 -5.09 -14.18 6.34
CA ASP A 287 -4.39 -15.45 6.41
C ASP A 287 -3.31 -15.51 5.30
N PRO A 288 -2.00 -15.40 5.64
CA PRO A 288 -0.91 -15.42 4.67
C PRO A 288 -0.48 -16.83 4.25
N SER A 289 -1.19 -17.89 4.62
CA SER A 289 -0.76 -19.28 4.46
C SER A 289 -0.41 -19.64 3.01
N LYS A 290 -1.15 -19.09 2.01
CA LYS A 290 -0.86 -19.29 0.60
C LYS A 290 0.48 -18.68 0.20
N ALA A 291 0.73 -17.44 0.59
CA ALA A 291 1.99 -16.74 0.34
C ALA A 291 3.18 -17.44 1.03
N ASN A 292 3.00 -17.88 2.27
CA ASN A 292 4.01 -18.66 2.97
C ASN A 292 4.38 -19.93 2.19
N LYS A 293 3.36 -20.70 1.78
CA LYS A 293 3.54 -22.03 1.16
C LYS A 293 4.11 -21.92 -0.25
N PHE A 294 3.61 -21.02 -1.09
CA PHE A 294 3.92 -21.03 -2.53
C PHE A 294 4.97 -20.00 -2.94
N LEU A 295 5.13 -18.91 -2.15
CA LEU A 295 6.16 -17.91 -2.41
C LEU A 295 7.36 -18.02 -1.47
N GLY A 296 7.29 -18.86 -0.41
CA GLY A 296 8.27 -18.87 0.66
C GLY A 296 8.39 -17.51 1.35
N TRP A 297 7.30 -16.73 1.36
CA TRP A 297 7.27 -15.41 1.97
C TRP A 297 6.72 -15.47 3.39
N SER A 298 7.32 -14.72 4.29
CA SER A 298 6.80 -14.43 5.62
C SER A 298 7.20 -13.02 6.02
N HIS A 299 6.40 -12.39 6.88
CA HIS A 299 6.80 -11.11 7.48
C HIS A 299 8.04 -11.29 8.38
N THR A 300 8.91 -10.28 8.42
CA THR A 300 10.12 -10.28 9.25
C THR A 300 9.95 -9.44 10.51
N LYS A 301 8.94 -8.58 10.54
CA LYS A 301 8.61 -7.67 11.63
C LYS A 301 7.16 -7.86 12.05
N ASP A 302 6.94 -8.08 13.33
CA ASP A 302 5.61 -8.00 13.95
C ASP A 302 5.21 -6.53 14.18
N VAL A 303 3.98 -6.32 14.62
CA VAL A 303 3.43 -4.98 14.85
C VAL A 303 4.23 -4.20 15.90
N ASP A 304 4.78 -4.86 16.91
CA ASP A 304 5.52 -4.21 18.00
C ASP A 304 6.88 -3.67 17.49
N ALA A 305 7.56 -4.46 16.64
CA ALA A 305 8.75 -4.02 15.96
C ALA A 305 8.47 -2.87 14.97
N VAL A 306 7.34 -2.91 14.28
CA VAL A 306 6.91 -1.82 13.37
C VAL A 306 6.70 -0.52 14.15
N ILE A 307 5.98 -0.58 15.27
CA ILE A 307 5.77 0.58 16.15
C ILE A 307 7.10 1.17 16.60
N THR A 308 8.00 0.31 17.12
CA THR A 308 9.33 0.73 17.58
C THR A 308 10.10 1.47 16.49
N LEU A 309 10.20 0.91 15.28
CA LEU A 309 10.91 1.53 14.16
C LEU A 309 10.33 2.88 13.74
N MET A 310 9.00 3.01 13.75
CA MET A 310 8.35 4.27 13.43
C MET A 310 8.60 5.34 14.51
N CYS A 311 8.56 4.95 15.79
CA CYS A 311 8.80 5.86 16.92
C CYS A 311 10.25 6.34 16.97
N GLU A 312 11.23 5.44 16.82
CA GLU A 312 12.66 5.78 16.77
C GLU A 312 12.94 6.79 15.65
N HIS A 313 12.34 6.59 14.47
CA HIS A 313 12.50 7.54 13.37
C HIS A 313 11.92 8.92 13.70
N ALA A 314 10.71 8.96 14.27
CA ALA A 314 10.04 10.23 14.63
C ALA A 314 10.80 10.99 15.72
N GLY A 315 11.39 10.29 16.70
CA GLY A 315 12.24 10.88 17.74
C GLY A 315 13.50 11.54 17.18
N ASN A 316 14.16 10.88 16.22
CA ASN A 316 15.42 11.38 15.63
C ASN A 316 15.22 12.58 14.68
N VAL A 317 14.09 12.69 14.00
CA VAL A 317 13.80 13.82 13.09
C VAL A 317 13.56 15.12 13.85
N SER A 318 13.16 15.03 15.12
CA SER A 318 12.84 16.18 15.95
C SER A 318 14.09 16.81 16.59
N GLU A 319 15.26 16.16 16.55
CA GLU A 319 16.52 16.68 17.09
C GLU A 319 17.35 17.45 16.05
N THR A 320 16.89 17.54 14.79
CA THR A 320 17.55 18.26 13.68
C THR A 320 16.75 19.47 13.25
#